data_e6a96c5017b6b1d7652241fe1c1ddbc9
#
_entry.id   e6a96c5017b6b1d7652241fe1c1ddbc9
#
_cell.length_a   1.000
_cell.length_b   1.000
_cell.length_c   1.000
_cell.angle_alpha   90.00
_cell.angle_beta   90.00
_cell.angle_gamma   90.00
#
_symmetry.space_group_name_H-M   'P 1'
#
loop_
_entity.id
_entity.type
_entity.pdbx_description
1 polymer ?
#
loop_
_entity_poly.entity_id
_entity_poly.type
_entity_poly.pdbx_seq_one_letter_code
_entity_poly.pdbx_strand_id
1 'polypeptide(L)'
;MKMTTTENIRKELQTLADSKYQEFHSSLLPGANNILGVRIPQLRTMAKEIIKKEDWRTFVESTDTIYYEETMLQGMIIGLAKMELEEQMKYVTMFIPRIDNWAVCDIFCSELKTSVKKGKENVWQFIQPYLKSSKEFEIRFGIVMLFHYVDDAHIDSLLKYADSFNHDAYYARMAMAWMISCLLYTSPSPRDRTRSR
;
A
#
# COMPACT_ATOMS: atom_id res chain seq x y z
N MET A 1 25.54 15.32 -20.80
CA MET A 1 24.20 15.66 -20.24
C MET A 1 24.09 14.96 -18.89
N LYS A 2 23.85 15.65 -17.79
CA LYS A 2 23.58 14.98 -16.49
C LYS A 2 22.23 14.26 -16.60
N MET A 3 22.23 12.96 -16.32
CA MET A 3 21.00 12.17 -16.29
C MET A 3 20.08 12.67 -15.17
N THR A 4 18.79 12.66 -15.40
CA THR A 4 17.77 12.97 -14.38
C THR A 4 17.79 11.92 -13.27
N THR A 5 17.28 12.29 -12.08
CA THR A 5 17.15 11.33 -10.96
C THR A 5 16.32 10.12 -11.36
N THR A 6 15.23 10.32 -12.10
CA THR A 6 14.36 9.25 -12.60
C THR A 6 15.11 8.30 -13.55
N GLU A 7 15.93 8.82 -14.49
CA GLU A 7 16.71 8.00 -15.41
C GLU A 7 17.76 7.13 -14.67
N ASN A 8 18.38 7.69 -13.62
CA ASN A 8 19.34 6.93 -12.80
C ASN A 8 18.66 5.80 -12.04
N ILE A 9 17.50 6.07 -11.42
CA ILE A 9 16.68 5.08 -10.72
C ILE A 9 16.26 3.97 -11.69
N ARG A 10 15.78 4.33 -12.87
CA ARG A 10 15.36 3.39 -13.91
C ARG A 10 16.48 2.44 -14.33
N LYS A 11 17.70 2.95 -14.54
CA LYS A 11 18.87 2.12 -14.86
C LYS A 11 19.22 1.17 -13.71
N GLU A 12 19.16 1.65 -12.47
CA GLU A 12 19.43 0.80 -11.30
C GLU A 12 18.39 -0.32 -11.20
N LEU A 13 17.10 -0.03 -11.40
CA LEU A 13 16.05 -1.06 -11.47
C LEU A 13 16.32 -2.10 -12.55
N GLN A 14 16.74 -1.69 -13.74
CA GLN A 14 17.09 -2.60 -14.84
C GLN A 14 18.28 -3.51 -14.50
N THR A 15 19.27 -3.03 -13.72
CA THR A 15 20.38 -3.88 -13.29
C THR A 15 20.00 -4.92 -12.22
N LEU A 16 18.91 -4.66 -11.49
CA LEU A 16 18.38 -5.54 -10.45
C LEU A 16 17.30 -6.51 -10.97
N ALA A 17 16.95 -6.43 -12.25
CA ALA A 17 15.92 -7.24 -12.87
C ALA A 17 16.26 -8.75 -12.81
N ASP A 18 15.27 -9.57 -12.44
CA ASP A 18 15.36 -11.04 -12.39
C ASP A 18 14.24 -11.62 -13.27
N SER A 19 14.60 -12.18 -14.43
CA SER A 19 13.65 -12.70 -15.40
C SER A 19 12.79 -13.85 -14.87
N LYS A 20 13.33 -14.71 -14.01
CA LYS A 20 12.57 -15.81 -13.40
C LYS A 20 11.54 -15.28 -12.39
N TYR A 21 11.94 -14.27 -11.62
CA TYR A 21 11.02 -13.62 -10.69
C TYR A 21 9.99 -12.78 -11.44
N GLN A 22 10.37 -12.13 -12.54
CA GLN A 22 9.45 -11.41 -13.42
C GLN A 22 8.32 -12.33 -13.93
N GLU A 23 8.66 -13.50 -14.48
CA GLU A 23 7.69 -14.46 -14.98
C GLU A 23 6.71 -14.90 -13.87
N PHE A 24 7.25 -15.30 -12.71
CA PHE A 24 6.45 -15.65 -11.55
C PHE A 24 5.56 -14.50 -11.08
N HIS A 25 6.12 -13.32 -10.91
CA HIS A 25 5.38 -12.17 -10.37
C HIS A 25 4.29 -11.68 -11.34
N SER A 26 4.57 -11.69 -12.63
CA SER A 26 3.59 -11.33 -13.67
C SER A 26 2.38 -12.27 -13.68
N SER A 27 2.56 -13.55 -13.37
CA SER A 27 1.45 -14.49 -13.25
C SER A 27 0.47 -14.17 -12.11
N LEU A 28 0.94 -13.44 -11.09
CA LEU A 28 0.15 -13.02 -9.93
C LEU A 28 -0.55 -11.67 -10.12
N LEU A 29 -0.18 -10.91 -11.16
CA LEU A 29 -0.65 -9.54 -11.41
C LEU A 29 -1.27 -9.41 -12.81
N PRO A 30 -2.45 -10.01 -13.04
CA PRO A 30 -3.13 -9.90 -14.33
C PRO A 30 -3.39 -8.42 -14.66
N GLY A 31 -2.94 -7.99 -15.84
CA GLY A 31 -3.11 -6.61 -16.32
C GLY A 31 -1.98 -5.65 -15.95
N ALA A 32 -1.07 -5.99 -15.04
CA ALA A 32 0.12 -5.18 -14.80
C ALA A 32 1.13 -5.36 -15.94
N ASN A 33 1.65 -4.24 -16.42
CA ASN A 33 2.58 -4.20 -17.54
C ASN A 33 3.98 -3.76 -17.11
N ASN A 34 4.98 -4.04 -17.95
CA ASN A 34 6.36 -3.55 -17.76
C ASN A 34 6.97 -3.91 -16.40
N ILE A 35 6.77 -5.15 -15.96
CA ILE A 35 7.38 -5.67 -14.72
C ILE A 35 8.83 -6.08 -15.03
N LEU A 36 9.79 -5.58 -14.27
CA LEU A 36 11.22 -5.95 -14.37
C LEU A 36 11.57 -7.19 -13.54
N GLY A 37 10.81 -7.46 -12.49
CA GLY A 37 11.07 -8.55 -11.57
C GLY A 37 12.09 -8.19 -10.48
N VAL A 38 12.11 -6.95 -10.01
CA VAL A 38 12.92 -6.57 -8.85
C VAL A 38 12.22 -6.95 -7.56
N ARG A 39 12.93 -7.65 -6.67
CA ARG A 39 12.34 -8.18 -5.43
C ARG A 39 12.06 -7.08 -4.42
N ILE A 40 10.98 -7.20 -3.67
CA ILE A 40 10.54 -6.21 -2.65
C ILE A 40 11.65 -5.81 -1.66
N PRO A 41 12.50 -6.72 -1.13
CA PRO A 41 13.59 -6.30 -0.25
C PRO A 41 14.61 -5.38 -0.93
N GLN A 42 14.90 -5.58 -2.21
CA GLN A 42 15.79 -4.73 -3.00
C GLN A 42 15.17 -3.35 -3.23
N LEU A 43 13.88 -3.30 -3.63
CA LEU A 43 13.14 -2.05 -3.76
C LEU A 43 13.11 -1.25 -2.45
N ARG A 44 12.89 -1.93 -1.32
CA ARG A 44 12.90 -1.27 0.00
C ARG A 44 14.28 -0.72 0.38
N THR A 45 15.36 -1.41 0.02
CA THR A 45 16.74 -0.91 0.20
C THR A 45 16.98 0.31 -0.67
N MET A 46 16.59 0.25 -1.93
CA MET A 46 16.69 1.33 -2.90
C MET A 46 15.88 2.57 -2.45
N ALA A 47 14.64 2.39 -1.97
CA ALA A 47 13.83 3.47 -1.41
C ALA A 47 14.56 4.21 -0.28
N LYS A 48 15.18 3.47 0.65
CA LYS A 48 15.95 4.05 1.75
C LYS A 48 17.17 4.85 1.30
N GLU A 49 17.83 4.42 0.22
CA GLU A 49 18.97 5.16 -0.35
C GLU A 49 18.50 6.42 -1.10
N ILE A 50 17.39 6.34 -1.82
CA ILE A 50 16.82 7.49 -2.53
C ILE A 50 16.39 8.59 -1.55
N ILE A 51 15.75 8.23 -0.44
CA ILE A 51 15.28 9.18 0.60
C ILE A 51 16.44 10.00 1.19
N LYS A 52 17.66 9.48 1.20
CA LYS A 52 18.84 10.24 1.67
C LYS A 52 19.29 11.34 0.71
N LYS A 53 18.81 11.31 -0.54
CA LYS A 53 19.11 12.34 -1.55
C LYS A 53 18.11 13.48 -1.46
N GLU A 54 18.55 14.70 -1.73
CA GLU A 54 17.69 15.90 -1.61
C GLU A 54 16.55 15.93 -2.63
N ASP A 55 16.70 15.26 -3.75
CA ASP A 55 15.80 15.31 -4.91
C ASP A 55 14.77 14.17 -4.99
N TRP A 56 14.58 13.36 -3.91
CA TRP A 56 13.63 12.27 -3.90
C TRP A 56 12.18 12.71 -4.17
N ARG A 57 11.81 13.92 -3.78
CA ARG A 57 10.47 14.48 -4.04
C ARG A 57 10.18 14.59 -5.53
N THR A 58 11.16 15.04 -6.31
CA THR A 58 11.05 15.13 -7.77
C THR A 58 10.71 13.77 -8.39
N PHE A 59 11.31 12.69 -7.89
CA PHE A 59 10.98 11.34 -8.36
C PHE A 59 9.56 10.92 -7.96
N VAL A 60 9.14 11.18 -6.72
CA VAL A 60 7.80 10.83 -6.23
C VAL A 60 6.70 11.62 -6.97
N GLU A 61 6.94 12.87 -7.28
CA GLU A 61 6.00 13.75 -8.01
C GLU A 61 5.94 13.44 -9.51
N SER A 62 6.95 12.79 -10.05
CA SER A 62 6.98 12.40 -11.46
C SER A 62 5.84 11.46 -11.82
N THR A 63 5.16 11.76 -12.92
CA THR A 63 4.16 10.88 -13.55
C THR A 63 4.76 10.06 -14.70
N ASP A 64 6.03 10.30 -15.05
CA ASP A 64 6.75 9.56 -16.08
C ASP A 64 7.31 8.25 -15.52
N THR A 65 6.41 7.31 -15.19
CA THR A 65 6.76 5.96 -14.79
C THR A 65 6.59 5.02 -15.99
N ILE A 66 7.62 4.22 -16.28
CA ILE A 66 7.60 3.21 -17.36
C ILE A 66 7.40 1.81 -16.76
N TYR A 67 8.08 1.54 -15.65
CA TYR A 67 8.08 0.22 -15.03
C TYR A 67 7.18 0.18 -13.79
N TYR A 68 6.56 -0.97 -13.57
CA TYR A 68 5.80 -1.30 -12.37
C TYR A 68 6.58 -0.97 -11.09
N GLU A 69 7.87 -1.30 -11.07
CA GLU A 69 8.74 -1.07 -9.92
C GLU A 69 8.99 0.41 -9.62
N GLU A 70 8.87 1.29 -10.61
CA GLU A 70 8.98 2.74 -10.37
C GLU A 70 7.78 3.22 -9.54
N THR A 71 6.57 2.79 -9.89
CA THR A 71 5.35 3.11 -9.12
C THR A 71 5.43 2.52 -7.71
N MET A 72 5.84 1.25 -7.58
CA MET A 72 6.04 0.60 -6.29
C MET A 72 7.04 1.38 -5.42
N LEU A 73 8.14 1.81 -6.00
CA LEU A 73 9.20 2.55 -5.33
C LEU A 73 8.73 3.93 -4.86
N GLN A 74 7.94 4.64 -5.68
CA GLN A 74 7.32 5.91 -5.28
C GLN A 74 6.43 5.72 -4.02
N GLY A 75 5.59 4.71 -4.01
CA GLY A 75 4.76 4.38 -2.84
C GLY A 75 5.59 4.05 -1.60
N MET A 76 6.66 3.25 -1.73
CA MET A 76 7.57 2.95 -0.62
C MET A 76 8.25 4.20 -0.08
N ILE A 77 8.71 5.10 -0.94
CA ILE A 77 9.36 6.35 -0.53
C ILE A 77 8.40 7.22 0.26
N ILE A 78 7.15 7.39 -0.19
CA ILE A 78 6.13 8.17 0.52
C ILE A 78 5.91 7.61 1.94
N GLY A 79 5.83 6.29 2.09
CA GLY A 79 5.61 5.65 3.39
C GLY A 79 6.83 5.71 4.32
N LEU A 80 8.05 5.65 3.78
CA LEU A 80 9.30 5.54 4.54
C LEU A 80 9.95 6.90 4.85
N ALA A 81 9.70 7.93 4.02
CA ALA A 81 10.33 9.24 4.18
C ALA A 81 9.86 9.93 5.47
N LYS A 82 10.81 10.58 6.16
CA LYS A 82 10.50 11.35 7.35
C LYS A 82 9.99 12.73 6.93
N MET A 83 8.73 12.99 7.22
CA MET A 83 8.07 14.27 6.98
C MET A 83 6.93 14.47 7.99
N GLU A 84 6.34 15.64 8.04
CA GLU A 84 5.14 15.90 8.84
C GLU A 84 3.94 15.15 8.28
N LEU A 85 3.03 14.75 9.17
CA LEU A 85 1.88 13.92 8.78
C LEU A 85 1.01 14.58 7.70
N GLU A 86 0.80 15.89 7.81
CA GLU A 86 0.02 16.65 6.84
C GLU A 86 0.66 16.63 5.44
N GLU A 87 1.97 16.83 5.35
CA GLU A 87 2.72 16.72 4.10
C GLU A 87 2.59 15.29 3.52
N GLN A 88 2.75 14.28 4.38
CA GLN A 88 2.65 12.89 3.95
C GLN A 88 1.25 12.56 3.40
N MET A 89 0.19 13.04 4.04
CA MET A 89 -1.18 12.82 3.54
C MET A 89 -1.43 13.50 2.19
N LYS A 90 -0.77 14.62 1.90
CA LYS A 90 -0.80 15.22 0.55
C LYS A 90 -0.18 14.29 -0.49
N TYR A 91 1.00 13.70 -0.20
CA TYR A 91 1.62 12.72 -1.09
C TYR A 91 0.78 11.45 -1.23
N VAL A 92 0.18 10.97 -0.15
CA VAL A 92 -0.75 9.81 -0.19
C VAL A 92 -1.93 10.10 -1.12
N THR A 93 -2.57 11.26 -0.99
CA THR A 93 -3.69 11.69 -1.86
C THR A 93 -3.27 11.73 -3.34
N MET A 94 -2.08 12.23 -3.62
CA MET A 94 -1.54 12.31 -4.98
C MET A 94 -1.21 10.92 -5.55
N PHE A 95 -0.79 9.99 -4.71
CA PHE A 95 -0.35 8.67 -5.13
C PHE A 95 -1.50 7.67 -5.34
N ILE A 96 -2.55 7.71 -4.54
CA ILE A 96 -3.69 6.76 -4.59
C ILE A 96 -4.24 6.58 -6.01
N PRO A 97 -4.47 7.63 -6.84
CA PRO A 97 -4.95 7.46 -8.22
C PRO A 97 -4.01 6.72 -9.17
N ARG A 98 -2.75 6.51 -8.78
CA ARG A 98 -1.73 5.77 -9.56
C ARG A 98 -1.74 4.27 -9.24
N ILE A 99 -2.48 3.85 -8.23
CA ILE A 99 -2.58 2.46 -7.82
C ILE A 99 -3.53 1.74 -8.77
N ASP A 100 -3.00 0.80 -9.54
CA ASP A 100 -3.72 0.03 -10.55
C ASP A 100 -3.67 -1.49 -10.30
N ASN A 101 -3.03 -1.93 -9.20
CA ASN A 101 -2.94 -3.33 -8.84
C ASN A 101 -2.83 -3.51 -7.32
N TRP A 102 -3.14 -4.74 -6.86
CA TRP A 102 -3.17 -5.07 -5.44
C TRP A 102 -1.80 -5.02 -4.76
N ALA A 103 -0.72 -5.37 -5.46
CA ALA A 103 0.61 -5.45 -4.86
C ALA A 103 1.16 -4.05 -4.53
N VAL A 104 0.99 -3.07 -5.43
CA VAL A 104 1.33 -1.66 -5.14
C VAL A 104 0.48 -1.14 -3.98
N CYS A 105 -0.83 -1.41 -3.98
CA CYS A 105 -1.75 -0.99 -2.93
C CYS A 105 -1.31 -1.50 -1.54
N ASP A 106 -1.10 -2.80 -1.42
CA ASP A 106 -0.86 -3.46 -0.14
C ASP A 106 0.51 -3.11 0.44
N ILE A 107 1.54 -3.07 -0.41
CA ILE A 107 2.88 -2.63 0.01
C ILE A 107 2.83 -1.17 0.45
N PHE A 108 2.20 -0.29 -0.33
CA PHE A 108 2.04 1.11 0.04
C PHE A 108 1.37 1.28 1.41
N CYS A 109 0.23 0.63 1.63
CA CYS A 109 -0.46 0.65 2.92
C CYS A 109 0.42 0.15 4.07
N SER A 110 1.23 -0.89 3.83
CA SER A 110 2.13 -1.44 4.85
C SER A 110 3.23 -0.46 5.27
N GLU A 111 3.75 0.33 4.33
CA GLU A 111 4.77 1.36 4.62
C GLU A 111 4.19 2.57 5.38
N LEU A 112 2.88 2.82 5.34
CA LEU A 112 2.21 3.87 6.09
C LEU A 112 2.02 3.57 7.59
N LYS A 113 2.50 2.42 8.08
CA LYS A 113 2.41 2.04 9.50
C LYS A 113 2.95 3.12 10.46
N THR A 114 4.03 3.79 10.09
CA THR A 114 4.62 4.85 10.90
C THR A 114 3.72 6.08 10.96
N SER A 115 3.04 6.41 9.86
CA SER A 115 2.07 7.52 9.77
C SER A 115 0.88 7.29 10.70
N VAL A 116 0.35 6.06 10.70
CA VAL A 116 -0.72 5.67 11.62
C VAL A 116 -0.26 5.80 13.07
N LYS A 117 0.97 5.40 13.41
CA LYS A 117 1.50 5.56 14.77
C LYS A 117 1.66 7.02 15.19
N LYS A 118 1.98 7.92 14.27
CA LYS A 118 2.14 9.36 14.54
C LYS A 118 0.81 10.07 14.78
N GLY A 119 -0.25 9.68 14.07
CA GLY A 119 -1.54 10.37 14.12
C GLY A 119 -2.69 9.43 13.80
N LYS A 120 -2.94 8.46 14.67
CA LYS A 120 -3.88 7.37 14.44
C LYS A 120 -5.28 7.87 14.06
N GLU A 121 -5.81 8.83 14.82
CA GLU A 121 -7.13 9.41 14.57
C GLU A 121 -7.17 10.24 13.27
N ASN A 122 -6.14 11.03 12.99
CA ASN A 122 -6.07 11.82 11.77
C ASN A 122 -6.05 10.93 10.52
N VAL A 123 -5.29 9.82 10.57
CA VAL A 123 -5.26 8.85 9.47
C VAL A 123 -6.58 8.09 9.38
N TRP A 124 -7.23 7.77 10.51
CA TRP A 124 -8.57 7.18 10.53
C TRP A 124 -9.59 8.06 9.79
N GLN A 125 -9.61 9.36 10.10
CA GLN A 125 -10.51 10.31 9.40
C GLN A 125 -10.13 10.46 7.93
N PHE A 126 -8.83 10.46 7.62
CA PHE A 126 -8.34 10.58 6.24
C PHE A 126 -8.79 9.42 5.35
N ILE A 127 -8.84 8.19 5.85
CA ILE A 127 -9.23 7.03 5.05
C ILE A 127 -10.75 6.88 4.83
N GLN A 128 -11.60 7.56 5.62
CA GLN A 128 -13.06 7.39 5.56
C GLN A 128 -13.68 7.66 4.16
N PRO A 129 -13.26 8.68 3.40
CA PRO A 129 -13.77 8.89 2.04
C PRO A 129 -13.45 7.71 1.10
N TYR A 130 -12.27 7.10 1.23
CA TYR A 130 -11.84 5.98 0.39
C TYR A 130 -12.65 4.72 0.63
N LEU A 131 -13.12 4.50 1.87
CA LEU A 131 -14.00 3.38 2.22
C LEU A 131 -15.38 3.46 1.52
N LYS A 132 -15.73 4.61 0.95
CA LYS A 132 -16.99 4.87 0.22
C LYS A 132 -16.75 5.09 -1.28
N SER A 133 -15.51 4.93 -1.76
CA SER A 133 -15.20 5.14 -3.17
C SER A 133 -15.82 4.05 -4.04
N SER A 134 -16.25 4.42 -5.24
CA SER A 134 -16.66 3.48 -6.28
C SER A 134 -15.48 2.92 -7.10
N LYS A 135 -14.28 3.46 -6.91
CA LYS A 135 -13.08 3.01 -7.63
C LYS A 135 -12.39 1.87 -6.88
N GLU A 136 -12.10 0.81 -7.59
CA GLU A 136 -11.60 -0.45 -7.03
C GLU A 136 -10.38 -0.30 -6.13
N PHE A 137 -9.34 0.41 -6.57
CA PHE A 137 -8.11 0.52 -5.79
C PHE A 137 -8.16 1.65 -4.76
N GLU A 138 -9.05 2.63 -4.90
CA GLU A 138 -9.30 3.59 -3.83
C GLU A 138 -9.98 2.93 -2.62
N ILE A 139 -11.04 2.13 -2.86
CA ILE A 139 -11.72 1.41 -1.78
C ILE A 139 -10.82 0.30 -1.22
N ARG A 140 -10.02 -0.40 -2.07
CA ARG A 140 -9.01 -1.36 -1.57
C ARG A 140 -8.01 -0.69 -0.66
N PHE A 141 -7.47 0.49 -1.03
CA PHE A 141 -6.59 1.27 -0.16
C PHE A 141 -7.25 1.52 1.21
N GLY A 142 -8.48 2.03 1.22
CA GLY A 142 -9.22 2.24 2.47
C GLY A 142 -9.32 0.98 3.32
N ILE A 143 -9.73 -0.15 2.72
CA ILE A 143 -9.88 -1.44 3.44
C ILE A 143 -8.53 -1.95 3.95
N VAL A 144 -7.47 -1.92 3.15
CA VAL A 144 -6.14 -2.39 3.58
C VAL A 144 -5.57 -1.50 4.68
N MET A 145 -5.84 -0.20 4.67
CA MET A 145 -5.47 0.69 5.78
C MET A 145 -6.19 0.33 7.09
N LEU A 146 -7.40 -0.26 7.05
CA LEU A 146 -8.11 -0.72 8.26
C LEU A 146 -7.36 -1.81 9.03
N PHE A 147 -6.44 -2.56 8.40
CA PHE A 147 -5.62 -3.54 9.12
C PHE A 147 -4.75 -2.92 10.22
N HIS A 148 -4.44 -1.64 10.13
CA HIS A 148 -3.74 -0.90 11.18
C HIS A 148 -4.62 -0.56 12.40
N TYR A 149 -5.93 -0.82 12.30
CA TYR A 149 -6.96 -0.51 13.30
C TYR A 149 -7.65 -1.76 13.85
N VAL A 150 -7.07 -2.94 13.65
CA VAL A 150 -7.57 -4.18 14.24
C VAL A 150 -7.18 -4.21 15.73
N ASP A 151 -7.96 -3.53 16.54
CA ASP A 151 -7.80 -3.40 18.00
C ASP A 151 -9.16 -3.19 18.68
N ASP A 152 -9.19 -3.29 20.02
CA ASP A 152 -10.42 -3.23 20.81
C ASP A 152 -11.19 -1.92 20.62
N ALA A 153 -10.51 -0.81 20.36
CA ALA A 153 -11.13 0.51 20.20
C ALA A 153 -11.90 0.65 18.88
N HIS A 154 -11.51 -0.09 17.85
CA HIS A 154 -12.06 0.06 16.49
C HIS A 154 -12.87 -1.16 16.02
N ILE A 155 -12.80 -2.29 16.75
CA ILE A 155 -13.40 -3.57 16.34
C ILE A 155 -14.88 -3.44 15.93
N ASP A 156 -15.69 -2.75 16.72
CA ASP A 156 -17.11 -2.56 16.44
C ASP A 156 -17.34 -1.76 15.15
N SER A 157 -16.49 -0.76 14.89
CA SER A 157 -16.56 0.03 13.66
C SER A 157 -16.16 -0.80 12.44
N LEU A 158 -15.14 -1.66 12.57
CA LEU A 158 -14.70 -2.57 11.52
C LEU A 158 -15.77 -3.62 11.19
N LEU A 159 -16.38 -4.21 12.21
CA LEU A 159 -17.49 -5.18 12.04
C LEU A 159 -18.70 -4.53 11.37
N LYS A 160 -19.08 -3.34 11.82
CA LYS A 160 -20.18 -2.57 11.20
C LYS A 160 -19.90 -2.23 9.73
N TYR A 161 -18.66 -1.86 9.42
CA TYR A 161 -18.27 -1.60 8.04
C TYR A 161 -18.31 -2.88 7.20
N ALA A 162 -17.80 -4.01 7.73
CA ALA A 162 -17.84 -5.30 7.05
C ALA A 162 -19.29 -5.75 6.75
N ASP A 163 -20.21 -5.57 7.70
CA ASP A 163 -21.61 -5.93 7.55
C ASP A 163 -22.32 -5.06 6.49
N SER A 164 -21.96 -3.79 6.40
CA SER A 164 -22.54 -2.85 5.42
C SER A 164 -21.82 -2.84 4.07
N PHE A 165 -20.71 -3.60 3.92
CA PHE A 165 -19.90 -3.57 2.72
C PHE A 165 -20.64 -4.16 1.51
N ASN A 166 -20.78 -3.35 0.47
CA ASN A 166 -21.35 -3.78 -0.80
C ASN A 166 -20.58 -3.13 -1.96
N HIS A 167 -19.74 -3.90 -2.65
CA HIS A 167 -18.96 -3.43 -3.79
C HIS A 167 -18.68 -4.57 -4.76
N ASP A 168 -18.85 -4.35 -6.07
CA ASP A 168 -18.76 -5.40 -7.09
C ASP A 168 -17.30 -5.70 -7.52
N ALA A 169 -16.38 -4.76 -7.34
CA ALA A 169 -15.01 -4.90 -7.80
C ALA A 169 -14.28 -6.04 -7.06
N TYR A 170 -13.60 -6.86 -7.83
CA TYR A 170 -12.95 -8.09 -7.38
C TYR A 170 -11.91 -7.86 -6.27
N TYR A 171 -10.98 -6.92 -6.48
CA TYR A 171 -9.91 -6.67 -5.52
C TYR A 171 -10.38 -5.94 -4.26
N ALA A 172 -11.48 -5.19 -4.31
CA ALA A 172 -12.14 -4.64 -3.14
C ALA A 172 -12.75 -5.76 -2.27
N ARG A 173 -13.45 -6.71 -2.89
CA ARG A 173 -14.04 -7.89 -2.22
C ARG A 173 -12.98 -8.80 -1.62
N MET A 174 -11.86 -9.01 -2.32
CA MET A 174 -10.72 -9.77 -1.77
C MET A 174 -10.15 -9.12 -0.52
N ALA A 175 -9.94 -7.80 -0.52
CA ALA A 175 -9.45 -7.07 0.65
C ALA A 175 -10.41 -7.19 1.83
N MET A 176 -11.72 -7.08 1.58
CA MET A 176 -12.76 -7.25 2.60
C MET A 176 -12.75 -8.66 3.18
N ALA A 177 -12.71 -9.70 2.35
CA ALA A 177 -12.63 -11.08 2.80
C ALA A 177 -11.38 -11.33 3.68
N TRP A 178 -10.25 -10.76 3.29
CA TRP A 178 -9.01 -10.80 4.07
C TRP A 178 -9.17 -10.10 5.42
N MET A 179 -9.75 -8.88 5.45
CA MET A 179 -10.01 -8.15 6.68
C MET A 179 -10.93 -8.95 7.63
N ILE A 180 -12.03 -9.52 7.13
CA ILE A 180 -12.94 -10.37 7.92
C ILE A 180 -12.19 -11.57 8.51
N SER A 181 -11.34 -12.22 7.73
CA SER A 181 -10.50 -13.32 8.20
C SER A 181 -9.62 -12.88 9.38
N CYS A 182 -8.95 -11.72 9.28
CA CYS A 182 -8.13 -11.19 10.38
C CYS A 182 -8.98 -10.88 11.63
N LEU A 183 -10.17 -10.31 11.47
CA LEU A 183 -11.07 -10.03 12.59
C LEU A 183 -11.50 -11.30 13.33
N LEU A 184 -11.77 -12.39 12.58
CA LEU A 184 -12.14 -13.69 13.17
C LEU A 184 -10.99 -14.33 13.96
N TYR A 185 -9.73 -14.15 13.51
CA TYR A 185 -8.57 -14.70 14.21
C TYR A 185 -8.16 -13.87 15.44
N THR A 186 -8.44 -12.59 15.47
CA THR A 186 -8.09 -11.69 16.58
C THR A 186 -9.16 -11.61 17.65
N SER A 187 -10.42 -11.89 17.31
CA SER A 187 -11.51 -11.94 18.29
C SER A 187 -11.55 -13.30 18.98
N PRO A 188 -11.50 -13.37 20.35
CA PRO A 188 -11.64 -14.63 21.05
C PRO A 188 -13.01 -15.26 20.70
N SER A 189 -12.97 -16.40 20.05
CA SER A 189 -14.19 -17.15 19.71
C SER A 189 -14.93 -17.54 21.00
N PRO A 190 -16.27 -17.52 21.02
CA PRO A 190 -17.05 -18.09 22.13
C PRO A 190 -16.64 -19.52 22.48
N ARG A 191 -16.09 -20.29 21.52
CA ARG A 191 -15.55 -21.64 21.72
C ARG A 191 -14.22 -21.67 22.48
N ASP A 192 -13.43 -20.60 22.46
CA ASP A 192 -12.16 -20.52 23.17
C ASP A 192 -12.38 -20.33 24.68
N ARG A 193 -13.51 -19.70 25.08
CA ARG A 193 -13.91 -19.56 26.48
C ARG A 193 -14.29 -20.88 27.17
N THR A 194 -14.60 -21.93 26.40
CA THR A 194 -15.00 -23.23 26.94
C THR A 194 -13.84 -24.20 27.16
N ARG A 195 -12.62 -23.87 26.68
CA ARG A 195 -11.41 -24.71 26.82
C ARG A 195 -10.57 -24.40 28.07
N SER A 196 -10.92 -23.39 28.88
CA SER A 196 -10.20 -23.03 30.10
C SER A 196 -10.98 -23.34 31.37
N ARG A 197 -11.57 -24.54 31.43
CA ARG A 197 -12.10 -25.14 32.67
C ARG A 197 -11.57 -26.55 32.84
#